data_d13634d81a68bd5393269b70fbe43a13
#
_entry.id   d13634d81a68bd5393269b70fbe43a13
#
_cell.length_a   1.000
_cell.length_b   1.000
_cell.length_c   1.000
_cell.angle_alpha   90.00
_cell.angle_beta   90.00
_cell.angle_gamma   90.00
#
_symmetry.space_group_name_H-M   'P 1'
#
loop_
_entity.id
_entity.type
_entity.pdbx_description
1 polymer ?
#
loop_
_entity_poly.entity_id
_entity_poly.type
_entity_poly.pdbx_seq_one_letter_code
_entity_poly.pdbx_strand_id
1 'polypeptide(L)'
;MSVIANSQTVDGTAYTYALALGGSGSTSYRAVKVPVSGTDTIKVTCMSSGSAARTLVVADGSGNKLGTMNAGTTAATVSYNYSGSSGYVYLYSSNSGINIYKIQVDSSASSGSGSSSSGSSTTDTSNGTVVTSFSELTAAVTKAEKAGGGIVYVKGSSISCTAQLALKASNANVSIIGVKNSDGTYPVLDFSAFRSAYIGKATTDSEVGIRISGSKYTIKNLIIQKAPDNGIQIKGSSAGNNTIENCIVRYNNDAGVQITGGAYSNTMRFVYSYRNCDVYTLGGNADGFAPKLGAGKGNVFYGCYSWENSDDGWDSYDKDSLTYNLTYTNCACWNNGDPTIFTGEYDYNNGNALDTDLLLVELISKKDSSFASNYKKGKFSLPGGSFISTT
;
A
#
# COMPACT_ATOMS: atom_id res chain seq x y z
N MET A 1 -4.82 -16.30 16.07
CA MET A 1 -5.55 -15.91 14.86
C MET A 1 -4.80 -16.47 13.66
N SER A 2 -5.49 -16.83 12.61
CA SER A 2 -4.89 -17.36 11.38
C SER A 2 -5.74 -16.93 10.18
N VAL A 3 -5.12 -16.79 9.02
CA VAL A 3 -5.84 -16.67 7.75
C VAL A 3 -6.18 -18.09 7.30
N ILE A 4 -7.43 -18.31 6.93
CA ILE A 4 -7.93 -19.60 6.48
C ILE A 4 -8.62 -19.47 5.13
N ALA A 5 -8.55 -20.49 4.30
CA ALA A 5 -9.39 -20.58 3.10
C ALA A 5 -10.85 -20.79 3.55
N ASN A 6 -11.70 -19.84 3.23
CA ASN A 6 -13.13 -19.88 3.54
C ASN A 6 -13.85 -18.92 2.58
N SER A 7 -14.39 -19.50 1.49
CA SER A 7 -15.02 -18.72 0.43
C SER A 7 -16.46 -18.34 0.79
N GLN A 8 -16.77 -17.06 0.65
CA GLN A 8 -18.11 -16.50 0.85
C GLN A 8 -18.38 -15.40 -0.19
N THR A 9 -19.65 -15.20 -0.48
CA THR A 9 -20.09 -14.03 -1.28
C THR A 9 -21.06 -13.21 -0.43
N VAL A 10 -20.73 -11.94 -0.20
CA VAL A 10 -21.55 -11.02 0.58
C VAL A 10 -21.72 -9.72 -0.22
N ASP A 11 -22.96 -9.29 -0.39
CA ASP A 11 -23.32 -8.07 -1.12
C ASP A 11 -22.67 -8.00 -2.54
N GLY A 12 -22.63 -9.16 -3.23
CA GLY A 12 -22.03 -9.27 -4.57
C GLY A 12 -20.48 -9.33 -4.58
N THR A 13 -19.83 -9.21 -3.42
CA THR A 13 -18.37 -9.33 -3.31
C THR A 13 -17.97 -10.74 -2.90
N ALA A 14 -17.10 -11.37 -3.69
CA ALA A 14 -16.54 -12.69 -3.39
C ALA A 14 -15.30 -12.54 -2.49
N TYR A 15 -15.24 -13.35 -1.44
CA TYR A 15 -14.10 -13.48 -0.53
C TYR A 15 -13.59 -14.92 -0.58
N THR A 16 -12.30 -15.11 -0.72
CA THR A 16 -11.67 -16.44 -0.78
C THR A 16 -11.10 -16.86 0.59
N TYR A 17 -10.70 -15.88 1.39
CA TYR A 17 -10.06 -16.09 2.68
C TYR A 17 -10.76 -15.32 3.79
N ALA A 18 -10.59 -15.80 5.01
CA ALA A 18 -11.05 -15.12 6.21
C ALA A 18 -9.95 -15.09 7.27
N LEU A 19 -9.94 -14.04 8.10
CA LEU A 19 -9.21 -14.01 9.35
C LEU A 19 -10.03 -14.75 10.42
N ALA A 20 -9.56 -15.92 10.84
CA ALA A 20 -10.18 -16.70 11.91
C ALA A 20 -9.66 -16.22 13.27
N LEU A 21 -10.54 -15.74 14.13
CA LEU A 21 -10.20 -15.35 15.51
C LEU A 21 -9.96 -16.57 16.41
N GLY A 22 -10.54 -17.71 16.08
CA GLY A 22 -10.23 -19.01 16.68
C GLY A 22 -10.63 -19.21 18.15
N GLY A 23 -11.54 -18.39 18.68
CA GLY A 23 -12.04 -18.52 20.06
C GLY A 23 -12.22 -17.16 20.75
N SER A 24 -12.45 -17.17 22.07
CA SER A 24 -12.54 -15.94 22.87
C SER A 24 -11.24 -15.15 22.85
N GLY A 25 -11.37 -13.84 22.89
CA GLY A 25 -10.25 -12.89 22.87
C GLY A 25 -10.37 -11.81 23.95
N SER A 26 -9.39 -10.94 23.95
CA SER A 26 -9.34 -9.71 24.76
C SER A 26 -8.53 -8.67 23.98
N THR A 27 -8.41 -7.46 24.47
CA THR A 27 -7.58 -6.41 23.81
C THR A 27 -6.11 -6.79 23.64
N SER A 28 -5.59 -7.74 24.41
CA SER A 28 -4.22 -8.24 24.33
C SER A 28 -4.09 -9.60 23.64
N TYR A 29 -5.19 -10.25 23.28
CA TYR A 29 -5.17 -11.61 22.76
C TYR A 29 -6.31 -11.87 21.78
N ARG A 30 -6.00 -12.38 20.59
CA ARG A 30 -6.98 -12.69 19.53
C ARG A 30 -7.90 -11.51 19.19
N ALA A 31 -7.35 -10.31 19.11
CA ALA A 31 -8.09 -9.11 18.76
C ALA A 31 -7.54 -8.47 17.50
N VAL A 32 -8.41 -7.82 16.74
CA VAL A 32 -8.03 -6.94 15.64
C VAL A 32 -8.07 -5.51 16.16
N LYS A 33 -6.97 -4.79 16.08
CA LYS A 33 -6.83 -3.39 16.44
C LYS A 33 -7.24 -2.53 15.25
N VAL A 34 -8.26 -1.71 15.43
CA VAL A 34 -8.88 -0.91 14.37
C VAL A 34 -8.69 0.57 14.69
N PRO A 35 -8.05 1.37 13.80
CA PRO A 35 -7.94 2.82 14.02
C PRO A 35 -9.30 3.49 13.86
N VAL A 36 -9.54 4.49 14.69
CA VAL A 36 -10.75 5.33 14.70
C VAL A 36 -10.37 6.79 14.85
N SER A 37 -11.14 7.68 14.23
CA SER A 37 -10.85 9.13 14.17
C SER A 37 -11.80 10.00 15.02
N GLY A 38 -12.80 9.38 15.64
CA GLY A 38 -13.81 10.08 16.44
C GLY A 38 -15.19 9.50 16.23
N THR A 39 -16.02 10.14 15.42
CA THR A 39 -17.33 9.62 15.04
C THR A 39 -17.20 8.76 13.79
N ASP A 40 -17.16 7.45 13.97
CA ASP A 40 -16.93 6.49 12.89
C ASP A 40 -17.99 5.39 12.86
N THR A 41 -18.28 4.84 11.70
CA THR A 41 -19.04 3.60 11.56
C THR A 41 -18.06 2.47 11.19
N ILE A 42 -17.88 1.53 12.10
CA ILE A 42 -17.07 0.35 11.91
C ILE A 42 -17.94 -0.74 11.29
N LYS A 43 -17.67 -1.13 10.05
CA LYS A 43 -18.35 -2.21 9.34
C LYS A 43 -17.47 -3.44 9.30
N VAL A 44 -18.02 -4.58 9.66
CA VAL A 44 -17.31 -5.87 9.65
C VAL A 44 -18.11 -6.88 8.87
N THR A 45 -17.54 -7.36 7.75
CA THR A 45 -18.10 -8.51 7.05
C THR A 45 -17.57 -9.77 7.72
N CYS A 46 -18.45 -10.52 8.39
CA CYS A 46 -18.05 -11.67 9.20
C CYS A 46 -19.15 -12.73 9.31
N MET A 47 -18.76 -13.89 9.82
CA MET A 47 -19.68 -14.94 10.25
C MET A 47 -19.12 -15.71 11.44
N SER A 48 -19.99 -16.41 12.15
CA SER A 48 -19.59 -17.45 13.10
C SER A 48 -18.84 -18.57 12.39
N SER A 49 -17.80 -19.10 13.01
CA SER A 49 -17.13 -20.32 12.51
C SER A 49 -17.86 -21.62 12.89
N GLY A 50 -18.99 -21.53 13.58
CA GLY A 50 -19.78 -22.66 14.05
C GLY A 50 -21.27 -22.50 13.74
N SER A 51 -22.08 -23.41 14.28
CA SER A 51 -23.52 -23.52 14.03
C SER A 51 -24.41 -22.54 14.80
N ALA A 52 -23.85 -21.68 15.64
CA ALA A 52 -24.57 -20.65 16.38
C ALA A 52 -23.93 -19.28 16.20
N ALA A 53 -24.73 -18.21 16.25
CA ALA A 53 -24.23 -16.85 16.21
C ALA A 53 -23.26 -16.56 17.36
N ARG A 54 -22.30 -15.63 17.11
CA ARG A 54 -21.26 -15.23 18.04
C ARG A 54 -21.23 -13.72 18.22
N THR A 55 -20.81 -13.30 19.39
CA THR A 55 -20.67 -11.88 19.70
C THR A 55 -19.28 -11.39 19.41
N LEU A 56 -19.16 -10.44 18.48
CA LEU A 56 -17.95 -9.66 18.24
C LEU A 56 -17.99 -8.42 19.14
N VAL A 57 -17.08 -8.35 20.09
CA VAL A 57 -16.95 -7.24 21.05
C VAL A 57 -16.18 -6.10 20.40
N VAL A 58 -16.61 -4.86 20.67
CA VAL A 58 -15.86 -3.64 20.42
C VAL A 58 -15.41 -3.08 21.76
N ALA A 59 -14.12 -2.91 21.98
CA ALA A 59 -13.56 -2.42 23.24
C ALA A 59 -12.54 -1.30 23.00
N ASP A 60 -12.31 -0.45 24.01
CA ASP A 60 -11.22 0.53 24.01
C ASP A 60 -9.86 -0.12 24.37
N GLY A 61 -8.78 0.67 24.33
CA GLY A 61 -7.43 0.22 24.66
C GLY A 61 -7.24 -0.21 26.12
N SER A 62 -8.13 0.20 27.01
CA SER A 62 -8.13 -0.19 28.42
C SER A 62 -8.93 -1.47 28.68
N GLY A 63 -9.58 -2.01 27.65
CA GLY A 63 -10.40 -3.22 27.75
C GLY A 63 -11.86 -2.97 28.13
N ASN A 64 -12.30 -1.71 28.22
CA ASN A 64 -13.70 -1.40 28.47
C ASN A 64 -14.52 -1.72 27.22
N LYS A 65 -15.57 -2.49 27.39
CA LYS A 65 -16.51 -2.82 26.32
C LYS A 65 -17.30 -1.59 25.92
N LEU A 66 -17.13 -1.17 24.65
CA LEU A 66 -17.88 -0.06 24.05
C LEU A 66 -19.19 -0.54 23.43
N GLY A 67 -19.20 -1.75 22.88
CA GLY A 67 -20.38 -2.33 22.27
C GLY A 67 -20.15 -3.72 21.70
N THR A 68 -21.11 -4.18 20.90
CA THR A 68 -21.04 -5.50 20.26
C THR A 68 -21.67 -5.50 18.89
N MET A 69 -21.20 -6.42 18.03
CA MET A 69 -21.82 -6.80 16.76
C MET A 69 -22.13 -8.29 16.78
N ASN A 70 -23.15 -8.72 16.05
CA ASN A 70 -23.55 -10.12 15.98
C ASN A 70 -23.00 -10.78 14.71
N ALA A 71 -22.06 -11.70 14.84
CA ALA A 71 -21.61 -12.58 13.77
C ALA A 71 -22.58 -13.77 13.66
N GLY A 72 -23.48 -13.70 12.69
CA GLY A 72 -24.45 -14.77 12.39
C GLY A 72 -23.79 -16.03 11.83
N THR A 73 -24.58 -17.06 11.58
CA THR A 73 -24.10 -18.30 10.95
C THR A 73 -23.93 -18.20 9.43
N THR A 74 -24.46 -17.12 8.84
CA THR A 74 -24.26 -16.75 7.43
C THR A 74 -23.40 -15.49 7.40
N ALA A 75 -22.49 -15.42 6.43
CA ALA A 75 -21.65 -14.23 6.25
C ALA A 75 -22.48 -13.00 5.89
N ALA A 76 -22.29 -11.93 6.65
CA ALA A 76 -22.99 -10.67 6.46
C ALA A 76 -22.12 -9.50 6.95
N THR A 77 -22.44 -8.30 6.49
CA THR A 77 -21.82 -7.07 6.98
C THR A 77 -22.64 -6.54 8.18
N VAL A 78 -21.97 -6.44 9.32
CA VAL A 78 -22.52 -5.86 10.56
C VAL A 78 -21.80 -4.56 10.88
N SER A 79 -22.44 -3.66 11.62
CA SER A 79 -21.87 -2.34 11.90
C SER A 79 -21.97 -1.93 13.36
N TYR A 80 -21.04 -1.09 13.77
CA TYR A 80 -21.01 -0.43 15.08
C TYR A 80 -20.69 1.06 14.88
N ASN A 81 -21.54 1.94 15.44
CA ASN A 81 -21.29 3.38 15.41
C ASN A 81 -20.42 3.76 16.61
N TYR A 82 -19.19 4.15 16.34
CA TYR A 82 -18.25 4.64 17.32
C TYR A 82 -18.41 6.16 17.50
N SER A 83 -18.44 6.62 18.74
CA SER A 83 -18.49 8.05 19.09
C SER A 83 -17.58 8.31 20.28
N GLY A 84 -16.28 8.25 20.04
CA GLY A 84 -15.27 8.43 21.09
C GLY A 84 -14.13 9.32 20.60
N SER A 85 -13.01 9.31 21.31
CA SER A 85 -11.79 10.02 20.88
C SER A 85 -11.10 9.28 19.74
N SER A 86 -10.32 10.00 18.92
CA SER A 86 -9.44 9.37 17.93
C SER A 86 -8.43 8.44 18.64
N GLY A 87 -8.15 7.30 18.01
CA GLY A 87 -7.28 6.29 18.60
C GLY A 87 -7.51 4.91 17.99
N TYR A 88 -7.72 3.94 18.85
CA TYR A 88 -7.95 2.55 18.41
C TYR A 88 -9.07 1.91 19.22
N VAL A 89 -9.83 1.06 18.53
CA VAL A 89 -10.71 0.08 19.18
C VAL A 89 -10.22 -1.33 18.87
N TYR A 90 -10.63 -2.29 19.68
CA TYR A 90 -10.27 -3.70 19.56
C TYR A 90 -11.51 -4.53 19.29
N LEU A 91 -11.44 -5.35 18.25
CA LEU A 91 -12.49 -6.29 17.87
C LEU A 91 -12.06 -7.70 18.24
N TYR A 92 -12.80 -8.37 19.09
CA TYR A 92 -12.54 -9.77 19.49
C TYR A 92 -13.83 -10.53 19.75
N SER A 93 -13.76 -11.85 19.65
CA SER A 93 -14.91 -12.69 19.99
C SER A 93 -15.06 -12.85 21.51
N SER A 94 -16.28 -12.77 22.02
CA SER A 94 -16.54 -12.97 23.45
C SER A 94 -16.41 -14.44 23.89
N ASN A 95 -16.61 -15.40 23.00
CA ASN A 95 -16.74 -16.81 23.42
C ASN A 95 -16.20 -17.87 22.46
N SER A 96 -16.25 -17.68 21.14
CA SER A 96 -15.88 -18.74 20.18
C SER A 96 -15.41 -18.16 18.84
N GLY A 97 -15.07 -19.01 17.89
CA GLY A 97 -14.49 -18.57 16.62
C GLY A 97 -15.42 -17.71 15.77
N ILE A 98 -14.87 -16.63 15.22
CA ILE A 98 -15.48 -15.76 14.22
C ILE A 98 -14.53 -15.66 13.05
N ASN A 99 -15.06 -15.76 11.84
CA ASN A 99 -14.35 -15.53 10.60
C ASN A 99 -14.66 -14.11 10.10
N ILE A 100 -13.65 -13.30 9.90
CA ILE A 100 -13.74 -11.91 9.42
C ILE A 100 -13.20 -11.86 7.99
N TYR A 101 -13.97 -11.30 7.06
CA TYR A 101 -13.63 -11.17 5.64
C TYR A 101 -13.21 -9.76 5.27
N LYS A 102 -13.83 -8.75 5.92
CA LYS A 102 -13.54 -7.34 5.68
C LYS A 102 -13.80 -6.53 6.93
N ILE A 103 -12.95 -5.53 7.17
CA ILE A 103 -13.20 -4.46 8.14
C ILE A 103 -13.09 -3.15 7.39
N GLN A 104 -14.07 -2.29 7.56
CA GLN A 104 -14.12 -0.95 6.97
C GLN A 104 -14.51 0.03 8.06
N VAL A 105 -13.84 1.18 8.10
CA VAL A 105 -14.16 2.28 9.01
C VAL A 105 -14.57 3.48 8.16
N ASP A 106 -15.82 3.90 8.31
CA ASP A 106 -16.35 5.09 7.65
C ASP A 106 -16.36 6.22 8.67
N SER A 107 -15.50 7.21 8.49
CA SER A 107 -15.39 8.36 9.38
C SER A 107 -16.45 9.39 9.04
N SER A 108 -17.28 9.74 10.02
CA SER A 108 -18.20 10.87 9.91
C SER A 108 -17.45 12.15 10.28
N ALA A 109 -17.08 12.96 9.31
CA ALA A 109 -16.61 14.30 9.59
C ALA A 109 -17.70 15.06 10.36
N SER A 110 -17.35 15.65 11.51
CA SER A 110 -18.24 16.52 12.29
C SER A 110 -18.65 17.73 11.43
N SER A 111 -19.82 17.66 10.81
CA SER A 111 -20.48 18.82 10.21
C SER A 111 -21.63 19.24 11.11
N GLY A 112 -21.57 20.48 11.58
CA GLY A 112 -22.70 21.12 12.23
C GLY A 112 -23.94 21.07 11.35
N SER A 113 -25.06 20.68 11.98
CA SER A 113 -26.46 20.86 11.64
C SER A 113 -26.86 21.13 10.20
N GLY A 114 -27.58 20.20 9.58
CA GLY A 114 -28.45 20.47 8.45
C GLY A 114 -28.71 19.27 7.54
N SER A 115 -29.90 18.68 7.72
CA SER A 115 -30.70 17.93 6.73
C SER A 115 -30.12 16.69 6.02
N SER A 116 -30.82 15.60 6.22
CA SER A 116 -30.69 14.28 5.59
C SER A 116 -30.61 14.33 4.07
N SER A 117 -29.53 13.85 3.51
CA SER A 117 -29.51 13.21 2.20
C SER A 117 -28.37 12.17 2.18
N SER A 118 -28.64 10.99 1.63
CA SER A 118 -27.70 9.90 1.36
C SER A 118 -26.55 10.41 0.49
N GLY A 119 -25.48 10.89 1.11
CA GLY A 119 -24.33 11.46 0.44
C GLY A 119 -23.10 10.59 0.60
N SER A 120 -22.59 10.06 -0.49
CA SER A 120 -21.17 9.72 -0.63
C SER A 120 -20.33 10.85 -0.01
N SER A 121 -19.47 10.57 1.00
CA SER A 121 -18.60 11.60 1.59
C SER A 121 -17.58 12.03 0.52
N THR A 122 -17.93 13.06 -0.22
CA THR A 122 -16.98 13.69 -1.14
C THR A 122 -15.91 14.41 -0.32
N THR A 123 -14.65 14.07 -0.55
CA THR A 123 -13.53 14.83 0.01
C THR A 123 -13.69 16.30 -0.35
N ASP A 124 -13.73 17.20 0.64
CA ASP A 124 -13.73 18.64 0.35
C ASP A 124 -12.39 19.00 -0.31
N THR A 125 -12.46 19.47 -1.53
CA THR A 125 -11.29 19.87 -2.34
C THR A 125 -11.20 21.38 -2.55
N SER A 126 -12.04 22.16 -1.84
CA SER A 126 -12.14 23.62 -2.00
C SER A 126 -10.85 24.38 -1.64
N ASN A 127 -10.00 23.77 -0.79
CA ASN A 127 -8.75 24.36 -0.31
C ASN A 127 -7.50 23.96 -1.12
N GLY A 128 -7.69 23.38 -2.33
CA GLY A 128 -6.58 22.93 -3.16
C GLY A 128 -6.88 22.96 -4.65
N THR A 129 -5.92 22.50 -5.45
CA THR A 129 -6.06 22.38 -6.91
C THR A 129 -6.46 20.94 -7.25
N VAL A 130 -7.57 20.76 -7.93
CA VAL A 130 -8.02 19.44 -8.42
C VAL A 130 -7.41 19.17 -9.80
N VAL A 131 -6.87 17.97 -9.99
CA VAL A 131 -6.22 17.53 -11.23
C VAL A 131 -6.76 16.16 -11.65
N THR A 132 -6.83 15.93 -12.96
CA THR A 132 -7.36 14.71 -13.58
C THR A 132 -6.41 14.13 -14.64
N SER A 133 -5.31 14.82 -14.92
CA SER A 133 -4.29 14.41 -15.89
C SER A 133 -2.87 14.59 -15.35
N PHE A 134 -1.90 13.92 -15.96
CA PHE A 134 -0.50 14.01 -15.54
C PHE A 134 0.10 15.41 -15.78
N SER A 135 -0.29 16.06 -16.87
CA SER A 135 0.15 17.44 -17.16
C SER A 135 -0.41 18.43 -16.14
N GLU A 136 -1.68 18.30 -15.75
CA GLU A 136 -2.25 19.11 -14.67
C GLU A 136 -1.58 18.85 -13.34
N LEU A 137 -1.29 17.58 -13.01
CA LEU A 137 -0.61 17.19 -11.79
C LEU A 137 0.77 17.85 -11.69
N THR A 138 1.59 17.74 -12.74
CA THR A 138 2.93 18.33 -12.76
C THR A 138 2.89 19.86 -12.69
N ALA A 139 1.96 20.49 -13.40
CA ALA A 139 1.77 21.95 -13.36
C ALA A 139 1.29 22.42 -11.98
N ALA A 140 0.33 21.73 -11.36
CA ALA A 140 -0.19 22.09 -10.03
C ALA A 140 0.88 21.90 -8.93
N VAL A 141 1.67 20.83 -8.99
CA VAL A 141 2.79 20.61 -8.07
C VAL A 141 3.81 21.74 -8.20
N THR A 142 4.26 22.06 -9.41
CA THR A 142 5.21 23.14 -9.67
C THR A 142 4.68 24.49 -9.18
N LYS A 143 3.38 24.76 -9.36
CA LYS A 143 2.75 25.98 -8.85
C LYS A 143 2.75 26.03 -7.32
N ALA A 144 2.40 24.92 -6.68
CA ALA A 144 2.40 24.83 -5.21
C ALA A 144 3.81 24.98 -4.62
N GLU A 145 4.83 24.33 -5.25
CA GLU A 145 6.24 24.51 -4.87
C GLU A 145 6.69 25.98 -4.91
N LYS A 146 6.36 26.67 -6.00
CA LYS A 146 6.67 28.12 -6.16
C LYS A 146 5.95 29.00 -5.14
N ALA A 147 4.76 28.58 -4.69
CA ALA A 147 3.97 29.28 -3.69
C ALA A 147 4.45 28.98 -2.24
N GLY A 148 5.40 28.08 -2.05
CA GLY A 148 5.87 27.64 -0.73
C GLY A 148 4.92 26.67 -0.02
N GLY A 149 3.98 26.07 -0.74
CA GLY A 149 3.06 25.07 -0.24
C GLY A 149 1.72 25.04 -0.97
N GLY A 150 0.93 23.98 -0.71
CA GLY A 150 -0.40 23.84 -1.25
C GLY A 150 -0.86 22.38 -1.32
N ILE A 151 -2.14 22.21 -1.66
CA ILE A 151 -2.75 20.89 -1.79
C ILE A 151 -3.12 20.66 -3.25
N VAL A 152 -2.72 19.52 -3.77
CA VAL A 152 -3.07 19.03 -5.10
C VAL A 152 -3.92 17.77 -4.93
N TYR A 153 -5.17 17.85 -5.31
CA TYR A 153 -6.12 16.74 -5.26
C TYR A 153 -6.16 15.97 -6.58
N VAL A 154 -5.74 14.73 -6.55
CA VAL A 154 -5.82 13.81 -7.70
C VAL A 154 -7.19 13.18 -7.74
N LYS A 155 -7.95 13.34 -8.82
CA LYS A 155 -9.30 12.84 -8.97
C LYS A 155 -9.44 11.97 -10.23
N GLY A 156 -10.30 10.96 -10.14
CA GLY A 156 -10.55 10.00 -11.22
C GLY A 156 -10.01 8.61 -10.89
N SER A 157 -10.30 7.63 -11.74
CA SER A 157 -9.90 6.24 -11.50
C SER A 157 -8.41 6.02 -11.76
N SER A 158 -7.86 6.64 -12.82
CA SER A 158 -6.46 6.51 -13.19
C SER A 158 -5.97 7.73 -13.96
N ILE A 159 -4.70 8.08 -13.73
CA ILE A 159 -3.94 9.06 -14.51
C ILE A 159 -2.79 8.33 -15.20
N SER A 160 -2.75 8.41 -16.54
CA SER A 160 -1.62 7.90 -17.32
C SER A 160 -0.42 8.84 -17.18
N CYS A 161 0.64 8.35 -16.54
CA CYS A 161 1.88 9.08 -16.31
C CYS A 161 2.89 8.75 -17.40
N THR A 162 3.31 9.77 -18.16
CA THR A 162 4.19 9.61 -19.33
C THR A 162 5.66 9.92 -19.05
N ALA A 163 5.97 10.36 -17.82
CA ALA A 163 7.31 10.68 -17.36
C ALA A 163 7.38 10.59 -15.83
N GLN A 164 8.56 10.75 -15.28
CA GLN A 164 8.80 10.86 -13.85
C GLN A 164 8.07 12.06 -13.23
N LEU A 165 7.39 11.84 -12.10
CA LEU A 165 6.93 12.93 -11.24
C LEU A 165 8.09 13.32 -10.31
N ALA A 166 8.76 14.43 -10.61
CA ALA A 166 9.93 14.90 -9.87
C ALA A 166 9.55 15.96 -8.83
N LEU A 167 9.80 15.68 -7.55
CA LEU A 167 9.52 16.54 -6.38
C LEU A 167 10.85 17.02 -5.80
N LYS A 168 11.24 18.26 -6.12
CA LYS A 168 12.60 18.76 -5.91
C LYS A 168 12.73 19.91 -4.92
N ALA A 169 11.64 20.60 -4.59
CA ALA A 169 11.71 21.80 -3.77
C ALA A 169 12.06 21.49 -2.31
N SER A 170 12.98 22.26 -1.74
CA SER A 170 13.25 22.25 -0.30
C SER A 170 12.13 22.96 0.43
N ASN A 171 11.68 22.38 1.55
CA ASN A 171 10.57 22.92 2.35
C ASN A 171 9.30 23.16 1.52
N ALA A 172 8.98 22.22 0.64
CA ALA A 172 7.88 22.35 -0.32
C ALA A 172 6.53 22.61 0.35
N ASN A 173 6.23 21.94 1.48
CA ASN A 173 4.93 21.94 2.15
C ASN A 173 3.78 21.62 1.18
N VAL A 174 4.02 20.74 0.20
CA VAL A 174 3.07 20.33 -0.83
C VAL A 174 2.47 18.98 -0.47
N SER A 175 1.14 18.92 -0.52
CA SER A 175 0.40 17.66 -0.35
C SER A 175 -0.23 17.22 -1.65
N ILE A 176 0.01 15.99 -2.09
CA ILE A 176 -0.61 15.33 -3.24
C ILE A 176 -1.54 14.26 -2.70
N ILE A 177 -2.84 14.46 -2.83
CA ILE A 177 -3.86 13.65 -2.15
C ILE A 177 -4.85 13.07 -3.17
N GLY A 178 -4.94 11.75 -3.21
CA GLY A 178 -5.98 11.07 -3.98
C GLY A 178 -7.36 11.26 -3.37
N VAL A 179 -8.31 11.66 -4.21
CA VAL A 179 -9.73 11.76 -3.85
C VAL A 179 -10.37 10.40 -4.07
N LYS A 180 -10.96 9.84 -3.03
CA LYS A 180 -11.61 8.53 -3.09
C LYS A 180 -12.74 8.52 -4.12
N ASN A 181 -12.75 7.52 -4.97
CA ASN A 181 -13.79 7.30 -5.97
C ASN A 181 -15.10 6.82 -5.32
N SER A 182 -16.21 6.90 -6.04
CA SER A 182 -17.52 6.46 -5.55
C SER A 182 -17.58 4.97 -5.20
N ASP A 183 -16.75 4.14 -5.84
CA ASP A 183 -16.61 2.71 -5.56
C ASP A 183 -15.70 2.41 -4.35
N GLY A 184 -15.17 3.43 -3.71
CA GLY A 184 -14.29 3.32 -2.56
C GLY A 184 -12.80 3.14 -2.90
N THR A 185 -12.42 3.11 -4.17
CA THR A 185 -11.02 3.02 -4.60
C THR A 185 -10.31 4.37 -4.56
N TYR A 186 -8.97 4.35 -4.57
CA TYR A 186 -8.16 5.55 -4.73
C TYR A 186 -7.64 5.67 -6.15
N PRO A 187 -7.36 6.90 -6.63
CA PRO A 187 -6.78 7.12 -7.95
C PRO A 187 -5.47 6.39 -8.15
N VAL A 188 -5.27 5.92 -9.36
CA VAL A 188 -4.03 5.25 -9.80
C VAL A 188 -3.16 6.24 -10.57
N LEU A 189 -1.90 6.39 -10.20
CA LEU A 189 -0.85 6.95 -11.02
C LEU A 189 -0.21 5.78 -11.78
N ASP A 190 -0.60 5.60 -13.04
CA ASP A 190 -0.17 4.49 -13.88
C ASP A 190 0.96 4.94 -14.81
N PHE A 191 2.15 4.40 -14.59
CA PHE A 191 3.35 4.72 -15.35
C PHE A 191 3.60 3.77 -16.53
N SER A 192 2.64 2.95 -16.96
CA SER A 192 2.81 2.00 -18.07
C SER A 192 3.28 2.70 -19.34
N ALA A 193 2.70 3.88 -19.65
CA ALA A 193 3.10 4.66 -20.81
C ALA A 193 4.56 5.11 -20.76
N PHE A 194 5.04 5.47 -19.57
CA PHE A 194 6.44 5.80 -19.32
C PHE A 194 7.33 4.56 -19.43
N ARG A 195 6.91 3.45 -18.79
CA ARG A 195 7.67 2.19 -18.79
C ARG A 195 7.83 1.57 -20.15
N SER A 196 6.89 1.73 -21.07
CA SER A 196 6.93 1.10 -22.40
C SER A 196 8.21 1.40 -23.16
N ALA A 197 8.85 2.54 -22.92
CA ALA A 197 10.12 2.92 -23.54
C ALA A 197 11.35 2.18 -22.94
N TYR A 198 11.19 1.51 -21.79
CA TYR A 198 12.29 0.93 -21.00
C TYR A 198 12.21 -0.59 -20.85
N ILE A 199 11.26 -1.25 -21.48
CA ILE A 199 11.12 -2.71 -21.40
C ILE A 199 12.44 -3.37 -21.85
N GLY A 200 13.01 -4.19 -20.98
CA GLY A 200 14.28 -4.90 -21.20
C GLY A 200 15.51 -4.01 -21.26
N LYS A 201 15.44 -2.78 -20.79
CA LYS A 201 16.58 -1.84 -20.69
C LYS A 201 16.95 -1.60 -19.23
N ALA A 202 18.23 -1.36 -18.98
CA ALA A 202 18.67 -0.83 -17.71
C ALA A 202 18.09 0.57 -17.49
N THR A 203 17.72 0.85 -16.26
CA THR A 203 17.15 2.13 -15.82
C THR A 203 18.13 2.88 -14.90
N THR A 204 17.84 4.11 -14.63
CA THR A 204 18.60 4.99 -13.75
C THR A 204 17.64 5.78 -12.87
N ASP A 205 18.15 6.66 -12.04
CA ASP A 205 17.32 7.57 -11.22
C ASP A 205 16.33 8.45 -12.05
N SER A 206 16.47 8.49 -13.37
CA SER A 206 15.59 9.28 -14.26
C SER A 206 14.30 8.57 -14.61
N GLU A 207 14.26 7.26 -14.41
CA GLU A 207 13.15 6.39 -14.83
C GLU A 207 12.24 5.97 -13.66
N VAL A 208 12.47 6.50 -12.49
CA VAL A 208 11.62 6.30 -11.29
C VAL A 208 10.22 6.91 -11.50
N GLY A 209 9.20 6.28 -11.00
CA GLY A 209 7.82 6.79 -11.08
C GLY A 209 7.67 8.13 -10.35
N ILE A 210 7.87 8.15 -9.03
CA ILE A 210 7.90 9.38 -8.23
C ILE A 210 9.29 9.53 -7.60
N ARG A 211 10.01 10.57 -7.99
CA ARG A 211 11.30 10.91 -7.44
C ARG A 211 11.18 12.07 -6.45
N ILE A 212 11.55 11.85 -5.19
CA ILE A 212 11.59 12.89 -4.16
C ILE A 212 13.06 13.17 -3.82
N SER A 213 13.55 14.35 -4.19
CA SER A 213 14.86 14.87 -3.80
C SER A 213 14.76 16.14 -2.95
N GLY A 214 13.55 16.61 -2.73
CA GLY A 214 13.22 17.72 -1.85
C GLY A 214 12.63 17.29 -0.51
N SER A 215 12.04 18.23 0.21
CA SER A 215 11.57 17.99 1.57
C SER A 215 10.16 18.53 1.84
N LYS A 216 9.50 17.95 2.86
CA LYS A 216 8.16 18.31 3.34
C LYS A 216 7.06 18.11 2.27
N TYR A 217 7.15 17.03 1.52
CA TYR A 217 6.06 16.54 0.69
C TYR A 217 5.21 15.53 1.46
N THR A 218 3.92 15.55 1.19
CA THR A 218 2.97 14.51 1.63
C THR A 218 2.33 13.88 0.41
N ILE A 219 2.43 12.57 0.26
CA ILE A 219 1.71 11.79 -0.76
C ILE A 219 0.74 10.88 -0.03
N LYS A 220 -0.54 10.98 -0.37
CA LYS A 220 -1.59 10.29 0.38
C LYS A 220 -2.69 9.75 -0.51
N ASN A 221 -3.23 8.56 -0.15
CA ASN A 221 -4.41 7.99 -0.77
C ASN A 221 -4.25 7.75 -2.28
N LEU A 222 -3.12 7.22 -2.72
CA LEU A 222 -2.82 6.96 -4.12
C LEU A 222 -2.34 5.52 -4.33
N ILE A 223 -2.59 5.02 -5.52
CA ILE A 223 -1.97 3.79 -6.02
C ILE A 223 -0.92 4.20 -7.05
N ILE A 224 0.33 3.78 -6.86
CA ILE A 224 1.47 4.06 -7.73
C ILE A 224 1.89 2.73 -8.37
N GLN A 225 1.86 2.65 -9.68
CA GLN A 225 2.15 1.39 -10.35
C GLN A 225 2.85 1.51 -11.68
N LYS A 226 3.52 0.41 -12.07
CA LYS A 226 4.10 0.18 -13.38
C LYS A 226 5.16 1.20 -13.79
N ALA A 227 5.94 1.69 -12.81
CA ALA A 227 7.10 2.52 -13.11
C ALA A 227 8.20 1.69 -13.83
N PRO A 228 9.01 2.32 -14.69
CA PRO A 228 10.13 1.63 -15.35
C PRO A 228 11.26 1.19 -14.40
N ASP A 229 11.32 1.79 -13.23
CA ASP A 229 12.27 1.58 -12.16
C ASP A 229 11.48 1.60 -10.83
N ASN A 230 12.02 2.13 -9.72
CA ASN A 230 11.29 2.23 -8.46
C ASN A 230 9.93 2.93 -8.60
N GLY A 231 8.93 2.47 -7.86
CA GLY A 231 7.64 3.15 -7.79
C GLY A 231 7.79 4.55 -7.18
N ILE A 232 8.41 4.62 -6.00
CA ILE A 232 8.77 5.86 -5.30
C ILE A 232 10.22 5.76 -4.87
N GLN A 233 11.03 6.77 -5.19
CA GLN A 233 12.39 6.87 -4.67
C GLN A 233 12.58 8.20 -3.94
N ILE A 234 13.03 8.12 -2.67
CA ILE A 234 13.40 9.26 -1.83
C ILE A 234 14.93 9.24 -1.69
N LYS A 235 15.62 10.17 -2.35
CA LYS A 235 17.08 10.11 -2.44
C LYS A 235 17.74 11.48 -2.29
N GLY A 236 18.82 11.47 -1.52
CA GLY A 236 19.71 12.61 -1.34
C GLY A 236 19.56 13.26 0.04
N SER A 237 20.62 13.92 0.50
CA SER A 237 20.69 14.56 1.82
C SER A 237 19.72 15.73 2.02
N SER A 238 19.06 16.20 0.97
CA SER A 238 17.99 17.22 1.04
C SER A 238 16.58 16.59 1.09
N ALA A 239 16.48 15.29 0.86
CA ALA A 239 15.20 14.58 0.81
C ALA A 239 14.76 14.14 2.22
N GLY A 240 14.15 15.06 2.94
CA GLY A 240 13.78 14.80 4.34
C GLY A 240 12.41 15.30 4.74
N ASN A 241 11.88 14.74 5.84
CA ASN A 241 10.58 15.10 6.40
C ASN A 241 9.42 14.92 5.41
N ASN A 242 9.53 13.93 4.53
CA ASN A 242 8.46 13.59 3.60
C ASN A 242 7.56 12.52 4.24
N THR A 243 6.29 12.52 3.87
CA THR A 243 5.30 11.54 4.35
C THR A 243 4.62 10.85 3.18
N ILE A 244 4.65 9.52 3.18
CA ILE A 244 3.86 8.68 2.29
C ILE A 244 2.84 7.95 3.15
N GLU A 245 1.56 8.19 2.92
CA GLU A 245 0.51 7.66 3.79
C GLU A 245 -0.65 7.04 3.01
N ASN A 246 -1.08 5.87 3.44
CA ASN A 246 -2.24 5.18 2.88
C ASN A 246 -2.13 5.02 1.35
N CYS A 247 -0.98 4.56 0.90
CA CYS A 247 -0.66 4.35 -0.51
C CYS A 247 -0.42 2.86 -0.82
N ILE A 248 -0.69 2.49 -2.06
CA ILE A 248 -0.31 1.20 -2.62
C ILE A 248 0.76 1.45 -3.67
N VAL A 249 1.87 0.71 -3.60
CA VAL A 249 2.97 0.80 -4.57
C VAL A 249 3.23 -0.59 -5.12
N ARG A 250 2.98 -0.80 -6.44
CA ARG A 250 2.94 -2.16 -6.98
C ARG A 250 3.33 -2.24 -8.46
N TYR A 251 3.73 -3.44 -8.88
CA TYR A 251 4.02 -3.76 -10.29
C TYR A 251 5.11 -2.87 -10.91
N ASN A 252 6.00 -2.32 -10.11
CA ASN A 252 7.10 -1.50 -10.57
C ASN A 252 8.29 -2.40 -10.97
N ASN A 253 9.16 -1.87 -11.80
CA ASN A 253 10.27 -2.65 -12.38
C ASN A 253 11.57 -2.58 -11.55
N ASP A 254 11.49 -2.16 -10.32
CA ASP A 254 12.48 -2.20 -9.25
C ASP A 254 11.71 -2.09 -7.92
N ALA A 255 12.37 -1.74 -6.82
CA ALA A 255 11.73 -1.67 -5.52
C ALA A 255 10.49 -0.75 -5.51
N GLY A 256 9.46 -1.13 -4.74
CA GLY A 256 8.27 -0.30 -4.59
C GLY A 256 8.62 1.06 -4.02
N VAL A 257 9.25 1.10 -2.84
CA VAL A 257 9.69 2.34 -2.19
C VAL A 257 11.15 2.24 -1.78
N GLN A 258 12.01 3.05 -2.38
CA GLN A 258 13.42 3.14 -2.02
C GLN A 258 13.71 4.42 -1.25
N ILE A 259 14.51 4.34 -0.17
CA ILE A 259 15.08 5.48 0.57
C ILE A 259 16.59 5.33 0.58
N THR A 260 17.32 6.33 0.07
CA THR A 260 18.76 6.19 -0.15
C THR A 260 19.52 7.52 -0.17
N GLY A 261 20.85 7.46 -0.20
CA GLY A 261 21.72 8.61 -0.45
C GLY A 261 21.59 9.76 0.56
N GLY A 262 21.39 9.45 1.83
CA GLY A 262 21.28 10.43 2.91
C GLY A 262 19.85 10.93 3.18
N ALA A 263 18.84 10.42 2.52
CA ALA A 263 17.43 10.80 2.75
C ALA A 263 17.01 10.46 4.19
N TYR A 264 16.43 11.42 4.91
CA TYR A 264 16.28 11.38 6.37
C TYR A 264 14.88 11.77 6.86
N SER A 265 14.51 11.30 8.05
CA SER A 265 13.27 11.67 8.76
C SER A 265 12.00 11.54 7.87
N ASN A 266 11.98 10.59 6.97
CA ASN A 266 10.81 10.31 6.15
C ASN A 266 9.90 9.31 6.86
N THR A 267 8.60 9.44 6.66
CA THR A 267 7.59 8.60 7.31
C THR A 267 6.74 7.87 6.27
N MET A 268 6.74 6.55 6.33
CA MET A 268 5.83 5.68 5.60
C MET A 268 4.77 5.16 6.58
N ARG A 269 3.49 5.43 6.31
CA ARG A 269 2.37 4.99 7.15
C ARG A 269 1.31 4.29 6.32
N PHE A 270 0.98 3.05 6.67
CA PHE A 270 -0.03 2.26 5.96
C PHE A 270 0.25 2.22 4.45
N VAL A 271 1.52 2.02 4.11
CA VAL A 271 1.95 1.82 2.72
C VAL A 271 2.05 0.32 2.48
N TYR A 272 1.44 -0.12 1.38
CA TYR A 272 1.46 -1.51 0.96
C TYR A 272 2.25 -1.62 -0.34
N SER A 273 3.32 -2.41 -0.30
CA SER A 273 4.21 -2.58 -1.45
C SER A 273 4.28 -4.03 -1.88
N TYR A 274 3.86 -4.33 -3.12
CA TYR A 274 3.76 -5.70 -3.56
C TYR A 274 3.88 -5.89 -5.08
N ARG A 275 4.31 -7.10 -5.46
CA ARG A 275 4.44 -7.53 -6.85
C ARG A 275 5.31 -6.60 -7.68
N ASN A 276 6.38 -6.09 -7.08
CA ASN A 276 7.43 -5.40 -7.79
C ASN A 276 8.44 -6.43 -8.32
N CYS A 277 8.96 -6.23 -9.53
CA CYS A 277 9.88 -7.17 -10.14
C CYS A 277 10.79 -6.47 -11.15
N ASP A 278 12.09 -6.46 -10.89
CA ASP A 278 13.07 -5.96 -11.84
C ASP A 278 13.37 -7.03 -12.89
N VAL A 279 12.73 -6.93 -14.03
CA VAL A 279 12.93 -7.86 -15.13
C VAL A 279 14.34 -7.74 -15.75
N TYR A 280 15.02 -6.61 -15.52
CA TYR A 280 16.37 -6.39 -16.03
C TYR A 280 17.40 -7.20 -15.24
N THR A 281 17.25 -7.36 -13.96
CA THR A 281 18.13 -8.13 -13.07
C THR A 281 17.62 -9.53 -12.79
N LEU A 282 16.67 -10.03 -13.58
CA LEU A 282 16.06 -11.36 -13.40
C LEU A 282 15.32 -11.51 -12.07
N GLY A 283 14.70 -10.44 -11.62
CA GLY A 283 13.94 -10.39 -10.38
C GLY A 283 14.72 -9.86 -9.17
N GLY A 284 16.03 -9.67 -9.27
CA GLY A 284 16.83 -9.06 -8.21
C GLY A 284 16.56 -7.56 -8.06
N ASN A 285 16.84 -6.98 -6.90
CA ASN A 285 16.70 -5.59 -6.51
C ASN A 285 15.25 -5.07 -6.34
N ALA A 286 14.24 -5.80 -6.75
CA ALA A 286 12.84 -5.35 -6.65
C ALA A 286 12.23 -5.72 -5.31
N ASP A 287 12.59 -4.96 -4.31
CA ASP A 287 12.08 -5.10 -2.95
C ASP A 287 10.70 -4.45 -2.79
N GLY A 288 9.99 -4.78 -1.73
CA GLY A 288 8.84 -4.00 -1.33
C GLY A 288 9.27 -2.62 -0.82
N PHE A 289 10.18 -2.61 0.14
CA PHE A 289 10.79 -1.41 0.70
C PHE A 289 12.30 -1.57 0.75
N ALA A 290 13.02 -0.60 0.23
CA ALA A 290 14.47 -0.59 0.13
C ALA A 290 15.10 0.63 0.83
N PRO A 291 15.05 0.74 2.17
CA PRO A 291 15.81 1.76 2.89
C PRO A 291 17.27 1.33 2.99
N LYS A 292 18.02 1.51 1.90
CA LYS A 292 19.36 0.98 1.68
C LYS A 292 20.33 1.99 1.08
N LEU A 293 21.58 1.60 0.91
CA LEU A 293 22.63 2.37 0.24
C LEU A 293 22.76 3.78 0.79
N GLY A 294 22.92 3.90 2.10
CA GLY A 294 23.07 5.17 2.78
C GLY A 294 21.76 5.88 3.06
N ALA A 295 20.66 5.18 3.38
CA ALA A 295 19.46 5.81 3.94
C ALA A 295 19.81 6.59 5.22
N GLY A 296 19.39 7.84 5.31
CA GLY A 296 19.70 8.73 6.43
C GLY A 296 18.93 8.37 7.71
N LYS A 297 19.21 9.11 8.79
CA LYS A 297 18.62 8.85 10.11
C LYS A 297 17.13 9.20 10.19
N GLY A 298 16.41 8.53 11.08
CA GLY A 298 15.06 8.89 11.48
C GLY A 298 13.96 8.54 10.48
N ASN A 299 14.22 7.64 9.53
CA ASN A 299 13.18 7.12 8.66
C ASN A 299 12.30 6.12 9.44
N VAL A 300 10.97 6.23 9.31
CA VAL A 300 9.99 5.48 10.07
C VAL A 300 9.01 4.77 9.15
N PHE A 301 8.75 3.49 9.43
CA PHE A 301 7.71 2.68 8.81
C PHE A 301 6.69 2.27 9.87
N TYR A 302 5.42 2.58 9.64
CA TYR A 302 4.35 2.27 10.56
C TYR A 302 3.17 1.62 9.82
N GLY A 303 2.80 0.40 10.21
CA GLY A 303 1.69 -0.33 9.59
C GLY A 303 1.90 -0.63 8.10
N CYS A 304 3.16 -0.75 7.67
CA CYS A 304 3.53 -1.03 6.29
C CYS A 304 3.62 -2.53 6.04
N TYR A 305 3.13 -2.97 4.88
CA TYR A 305 3.15 -4.39 4.51
C TYR A 305 3.79 -4.58 3.14
N SER A 306 4.55 -5.67 3.02
CA SER A 306 5.25 -6.03 1.79
C SER A 306 5.07 -7.51 1.45
N TRP A 307 4.64 -7.82 0.22
CA TRP A 307 4.46 -9.21 -0.17
C TRP A 307 4.58 -9.42 -1.68
N GLU A 308 4.92 -10.64 -2.05
CA GLU A 308 4.98 -11.07 -3.44
C GLU A 308 5.89 -10.18 -4.31
N ASN A 309 6.96 -9.62 -3.76
CA ASN A 309 8.00 -8.97 -4.54
C ASN A 309 9.02 -10.01 -5.02
N SER A 310 9.72 -9.73 -6.12
CA SER A 310 10.66 -10.68 -6.70
C SER A 310 11.96 -10.83 -5.90
N ASP A 311 12.28 -9.86 -5.06
CA ASP A 311 13.40 -9.91 -4.12
C ASP A 311 12.88 -9.77 -2.68
N ASP A 312 13.38 -8.87 -1.90
CA ASP A 312 13.11 -8.77 -0.47
C ASP A 312 11.78 -8.06 -0.12
N GLY A 313 11.24 -8.35 1.05
CA GLY A 313 10.16 -7.55 1.63
C GLY A 313 10.67 -6.19 2.12
N TRP A 314 11.78 -6.22 2.87
CA TRP A 314 12.59 -5.07 3.26
C TRP A 314 14.06 -5.38 3.01
N ASP A 315 14.73 -4.54 2.22
CA ASP A 315 16.17 -4.57 2.05
C ASP A 315 16.80 -3.33 2.69
N SER A 316 17.66 -3.56 3.67
CA SER A 316 18.42 -2.52 4.35
C SER A 316 19.94 -2.66 4.11
N TYR A 317 20.28 -3.15 2.91
CA TYR A 317 21.68 -3.34 2.51
C TYR A 317 22.45 -2.02 2.53
N ASP A 318 23.58 -2.01 3.22
CA ASP A 318 24.47 -0.86 3.27
C ASP A 318 25.88 -1.29 2.89
N LYS A 319 26.38 -0.77 1.79
CA LYS A 319 27.67 -1.10 1.23
C LYS A 319 28.84 -0.48 2.00
N ASP A 320 28.59 0.62 2.69
CA ASP A 320 29.64 1.45 3.31
C ASP A 320 29.62 1.41 4.83
N SER A 321 28.97 0.42 5.42
CA SER A 321 28.86 0.22 6.88
C SER A 321 28.26 1.41 7.63
N LEU A 322 27.46 2.20 7.00
CA LEU A 322 26.71 3.30 7.63
C LEU A 322 25.48 2.74 8.30
N THR A 323 25.55 2.60 9.61
CA THR A 323 24.41 2.13 10.39
C THR A 323 23.43 3.26 10.63
N TYR A 324 22.23 3.15 10.10
CA TYR A 324 21.14 4.09 10.31
C TYR A 324 20.07 3.50 11.22
N ASN A 325 19.49 4.36 12.05
CA ASN A 325 18.38 3.97 12.89
C ASN A 325 17.09 4.03 12.08
N LEU A 326 16.67 2.89 11.55
CA LEU A 326 15.36 2.71 10.95
C LEU A 326 14.37 2.24 12.03
N THR A 327 13.15 2.76 11.99
CA THR A 327 12.11 2.35 12.93
C THR A 327 10.98 1.64 12.19
N TYR A 328 10.68 0.43 12.60
CA TYR A 328 9.56 -0.36 12.08
C TYR A 328 8.57 -0.62 13.20
N THR A 329 7.30 -0.32 12.98
CA THR A 329 6.24 -0.57 13.95
C THR A 329 5.02 -1.13 13.25
N ASN A 330 4.52 -2.28 13.70
CA ASN A 330 3.37 -2.97 13.10
C ASN A 330 3.55 -3.23 11.59
N CYS A 331 4.77 -3.55 11.17
CA CYS A 331 5.11 -3.91 9.80
C CYS A 331 5.19 -5.42 9.65
N ALA A 332 4.93 -5.92 8.44
CA ALA A 332 5.07 -7.34 8.12
C ALA A 332 5.40 -7.56 6.65
N CYS A 333 6.07 -8.67 6.33
CA CYS A 333 6.26 -9.12 4.97
C CYS A 333 6.07 -10.64 4.85
N TRP A 334 5.70 -11.10 3.66
CA TRP A 334 5.51 -12.53 3.36
C TRP A 334 5.56 -12.79 1.86
N ASN A 335 5.85 -14.03 1.49
CA ASN A 335 5.88 -14.50 0.09
C ASN A 335 6.74 -13.65 -0.86
N ASN A 336 7.78 -12.99 -0.35
CA ASN A 336 8.75 -12.31 -1.20
C ASN A 336 9.79 -13.34 -1.70
N GLY A 337 10.36 -13.13 -2.87
CA GLY A 337 11.30 -14.05 -3.50
C GLY A 337 10.67 -15.36 -3.99
N ASP A 338 9.35 -15.48 -4.04
CA ASP A 338 8.68 -16.66 -4.55
C ASP A 338 8.64 -16.66 -6.08
N PRO A 339 9.39 -17.54 -6.75
CA PRO A 339 9.45 -17.58 -8.22
C PRO A 339 8.14 -18.00 -8.87
N THR A 340 7.24 -18.65 -8.16
CA THR A 340 5.98 -19.14 -8.71
C THR A 340 5.02 -18.03 -9.07
N ILE A 341 5.14 -16.89 -8.43
CA ILE A 341 4.31 -15.70 -8.68
C ILE A 341 4.60 -15.09 -10.05
N PHE A 342 5.82 -15.28 -10.58
CA PHE A 342 6.31 -14.68 -11.81
C PHE A 342 6.47 -15.71 -12.94
N THR A 343 5.81 -16.86 -12.85
CA THR A 343 5.80 -17.89 -13.90
C THR A 343 4.80 -17.59 -15.00
N GLY A 344 4.87 -18.30 -16.10
CA GLY A 344 4.18 -18.02 -17.36
C GLY A 344 2.66 -17.80 -17.33
N GLU A 345 1.97 -18.16 -16.25
CA GLU A 345 0.54 -17.87 -16.08
C GLU A 345 0.29 -16.49 -15.44
N TYR A 346 1.34 -15.86 -14.91
CA TYR A 346 1.24 -14.60 -14.23
C TYR A 346 1.71 -13.47 -15.13
N ASP A 347 0.80 -12.58 -15.45
CA ASP A 347 1.14 -11.32 -16.10
C ASP A 347 1.74 -10.36 -15.07
N TYR A 348 3.03 -10.13 -15.17
CA TYR A 348 3.74 -9.14 -14.36
C TYR A 348 3.04 -7.78 -14.35
N ASN A 349 2.38 -7.43 -15.42
CA ASN A 349 1.63 -6.19 -15.58
C ASN A 349 0.21 -6.26 -15.03
N ASN A 350 -0.07 -7.25 -14.19
CA ASN A 350 -1.32 -7.41 -13.50
C ASN A 350 -2.52 -7.74 -14.40
N GLY A 351 -2.34 -8.65 -15.32
CA GLY A 351 -3.47 -9.14 -16.08
C GLY A 351 -4.16 -8.07 -16.92
N ASN A 352 -3.54 -6.92 -17.13
CA ASN A 352 -3.90 -6.20 -18.30
C ASN A 352 -3.53 -7.11 -19.44
N ALA A 353 -4.54 -7.61 -20.08
CA ALA A 353 -4.37 -8.42 -21.25
C ALA A 353 -3.14 -7.89 -21.97
N LEU A 354 -2.22 -8.72 -22.15
CA LEU A 354 -0.87 -8.52 -22.66
C LEU A 354 -0.74 -7.72 -23.93
N ASP A 355 -1.64 -6.82 -24.15
CA ASP A 355 -1.72 -5.98 -25.33
C ASP A 355 -0.44 -5.18 -25.52
N THR A 356 0.22 -4.88 -24.41
CA THR A 356 1.42 -4.04 -24.42
C THR A 356 2.56 -4.62 -23.62
N ASP A 357 2.26 -5.60 -22.76
CA ASP A 357 3.21 -6.12 -21.79
C ASP A 357 3.41 -7.60 -22.02
N LEU A 358 4.63 -7.98 -22.30
CA LEU A 358 5.02 -9.37 -22.42
C LEU A 358 4.94 -10.03 -21.05
N LEU A 359 4.73 -11.34 -21.04
CA LEU A 359 4.92 -12.15 -19.85
C LEU A 359 6.33 -11.94 -19.32
N LEU A 360 6.49 -11.98 -18.01
CA LEU A 360 7.80 -11.83 -17.37
C LEU A 360 8.86 -12.74 -17.99
N VAL A 361 8.51 -14.01 -18.25
CA VAL A 361 9.40 -14.98 -18.90
C VAL A 361 9.86 -14.51 -20.28
N GLU A 362 8.99 -13.88 -21.08
CA GLU A 362 9.35 -13.36 -22.39
C GLU A 362 10.24 -12.12 -22.29
N LEU A 363 9.96 -11.24 -21.34
CA LEU A 363 10.78 -10.05 -21.09
C LEU A 363 12.20 -10.44 -20.69
N ILE A 364 12.33 -11.35 -19.74
CA ILE A 364 13.63 -11.85 -19.28
C ILE A 364 14.34 -12.62 -20.41
N SER A 365 13.62 -13.44 -21.17
CA SER A 365 14.19 -14.23 -22.26
C SER A 365 14.70 -13.38 -23.42
N LYS A 366 14.10 -12.23 -23.69
CA LYS A 366 14.60 -11.27 -24.68
C LYS A 366 15.94 -10.68 -24.27
N LYS A 367 16.19 -10.59 -22.98
CA LYS A 367 17.40 -10.05 -22.43
C LYS A 367 18.48 -11.11 -22.21
N ASP A 368 18.08 -12.26 -21.72
CA ASP A 368 18.96 -13.40 -21.42
C ASP A 368 18.40 -14.68 -22.04
N SER A 369 18.96 -15.09 -23.16
CA SER A 369 18.55 -16.33 -23.84
C SER A 369 18.81 -17.59 -23.00
N SER A 370 19.74 -17.55 -22.04
CA SER A 370 20.01 -18.65 -21.13
C SER A 370 18.88 -18.85 -20.13
N PHE A 371 18.20 -17.79 -19.74
CA PHE A 371 17.06 -17.83 -18.84
C PHE A 371 15.93 -18.72 -19.38
N ALA A 372 15.54 -18.51 -20.64
CA ALA A 372 14.45 -19.28 -21.25
C ALA A 372 14.73 -20.78 -21.24
N SER A 373 16.00 -21.16 -21.51
CA SER A 373 16.44 -22.55 -21.47
C SER A 373 16.42 -23.13 -20.06
N ASN A 374 16.84 -22.37 -19.07
CA ASN A 374 16.86 -22.79 -17.68
C ASN A 374 15.46 -22.85 -17.07
N TYR A 375 14.60 -21.90 -17.39
CA TYR A 375 13.21 -21.88 -16.98
C TYR A 375 12.46 -23.12 -17.49
N LYS A 376 12.57 -23.44 -18.77
CA LYS A 376 11.96 -24.65 -19.37
C LYS A 376 12.45 -25.96 -18.73
N LYS A 377 13.66 -25.95 -18.18
CA LYS A 377 14.23 -27.10 -17.46
C LYS A 377 13.92 -27.13 -15.96
N GLY A 378 13.13 -26.19 -15.47
CA GLY A 378 12.84 -26.04 -14.05
C GLY A 378 14.05 -25.64 -13.20
N LYS A 379 15.06 -25.02 -13.81
CA LYS A 379 16.31 -24.59 -13.14
C LYS A 379 16.32 -23.11 -12.77
N PHE A 380 15.26 -22.42 -13.02
CA PHE A 380 15.14 -21.00 -12.67
C PHE A 380 14.77 -20.87 -11.21
N SER A 381 15.42 -19.95 -10.53
CA SER A 381 15.05 -19.47 -9.20
C SER A 381 15.25 -17.97 -9.15
N LEU A 382 14.31 -17.25 -8.60
CA LEU A 382 14.52 -15.87 -8.20
C LEU A 382 15.43 -15.82 -6.96
N PRO A 383 16.11 -14.69 -6.72
CA PRO A 383 16.79 -14.48 -5.45
C PRO A 383 15.85 -14.75 -4.27
N GLY A 384 16.38 -15.36 -3.22
CA GLY A 384 15.58 -15.62 -2.03
C GLY A 384 15.23 -14.31 -1.32
N GLY A 385 13.98 -14.15 -0.93
CA GLY A 385 13.52 -12.99 -0.18
C GLY A 385 13.90 -13.06 1.30
N SER A 386 14.21 -11.91 1.88
CA SER A 386 14.39 -11.78 3.32
C SER A 386 13.07 -11.60 4.04
N PHE A 387 12.96 -12.14 5.22
CA PHE A 387 11.77 -12.08 6.04
C PHE A 387 12.02 -11.16 7.24
N ILE A 388 11.36 -10.02 7.28
CA ILE A 388 11.35 -9.14 8.45
C ILE A 388 9.93 -9.09 8.98
N SER A 389 9.71 -9.65 10.17
CA SER A 389 8.49 -9.47 10.95
C SER A 389 8.83 -8.57 12.12
N THR A 390 8.13 -7.47 12.25
CA THR A 390 8.22 -6.58 13.41
C THR A 390 6.90 -6.59 14.15
N THR A 391 6.94 -6.90 15.41
CA THR A 391 5.78 -6.84 16.32
C THR A 391 5.54 -5.44 16.82
#